data_8238b7841bcdf8a3db7834e60ccc23f3
#
_entry.id   8238b7841bcdf8a3db7834e60ccc23f3
#
_cell.length_a   1.000
_cell.length_b   1.000
_cell.length_c   1.000
_cell.angle_alpha   90.00
_cell.angle_beta   90.00
_cell.angle_gamma   90.00
#
_symmetry.space_group_name_H-M   'P 1'
#
loop_
_entity.id
_entity.type
_entity.pdbx_description
1 polymer ?
#
loop_
_entity_poly.entity_id
_entity_poly.type
_entity_poly.pdbx_seq_one_letter_code
_entity_poly.pdbx_strand_id
1 'polypeptide(L)'
;EFRRVLFRSMMKTISQVFVTGVKEITTTPALFGDVLEYEGKFYKVGTVRQEVKDIKVEDDSFYLLTLAAVAKELKRRGLAEAKVFLAVGLPLTRFGAEKNDFIKYLTKNKRVSFKYENEPYYIEMDDVAVFPQCYAAVVDKIPTMAKKTLIVDIGSWTIDIMPVINKSPDESKCVTIPKGLITCMRSINEQCVR
;
A
#
# COMPACT_ATOMS: atom_id res chain seq x y z
N GLU A 1 -4.52 7.10 14.69
CA GLU A 1 -3.27 6.40 14.32
C GLU A 1 -3.57 5.39 13.21
N PHE A 2 -3.09 5.67 12.00
CA PHE A 2 -3.22 4.77 10.85
C PHE A 2 -2.09 3.75 10.88
N ARG A 3 -2.35 2.54 11.27
CA ARG A 3 -1.38 1.44 11.20
C ARG A 3 -1.59 0.62 9.94
N ARG A 4 -0.60 0.57 9.06
CA ARG A 4 -0.42 -0.25 7.87
C ARG A 4 -1.31 0.10 6.66
N VAL A 5 -0.71 0.73 5.69
CA VAL A 5 -1.15 0.67 4.30
C VAL A 5 -0.14 -0.20 3.52
N LEU A 6 -0.58 -1.36 3.04
CA LEU A 6 0.24 -2.27 2.23
C LEU A 6 -0.18 -2.17 0.78
N PHE A 7 0.75 -1.73 -0.07
CA PHE A 7 0.56 -1.52 -1.49
C PHE A 7 1.06 -2.72 -2.30
N ARG A 8 0.18 -3.64 -2.64
CA ARG A 8 0.39 -4.64 -3.71
C ARG A 8 -0.94 -4.87 -4.40
N SER A 9 -1.31 -6.07 -4.78
CA SER A 9 -2.60 -6.34 -5.43
C SER A 9 -3.83 -5.89 -4.63
N MET A 10 -3.66 -5.64 -3.32
CA MET A 10 -4.70 -5.14 -2.41
C MET A 10 -4.15 -4.01 -1.55
N MET A 11 -4.92 -2.92 -1.44
CA MET A 11 -4.77 -1.92 -0.40
C MET A 11 -5.31 -2.50 0.90
N LYS A 12 -4.53 -2.36 1.97
CA LYS A 12 -4.94 -2.82 3.30
C LYS A 12 -4.73 -1.71 4.30
N THR A 13 -5.76 -1.41 5.06
CA THR A 13 -5.68 -0.54 6.23
C THR A 13 -5.92 -1.38 7.49
N ILE A 14 -6.12 -0.75 8.64
CA ILE A 14 -6.42 -1.47 9.87
C ILE A 14 -7.77 -2.20 9.80
N SER A 15 -8.74 -1.67 9.03
CA SER A 15 -10.11 -2.18 8.96
C SER A 15 -10.62 -2.45 7.55
N GLN A 16 -9.87 -2.07 6.51
CA GLN A 16 -10.33 -2.13 5.13
C GLN A 16 -9.35 -2.90 4.25
N VAL A 17 -9.90 -3.63 3.29
CA VAL A 17 -9.14 -4.30 2.24
C VAL A 17 -9.86 -4.06 0.91
N PHE A 18 -9.18 -3.52 -0.09
CA PHE A 18 -9.74 -3.28 -1.41
C PHE A 18 -8.67 -3.42 -2.50
N VAL A 19 -9.11 -3.61 -3.74
CA VAL A 19 -8.20 -3.81 -4.88
C VAL A 19 -7.35 -2.56 -5.12
N THR A 20 -6.05 -2.74 -5.32
CA THR A 20 -5.13 -1.67 -5.70
C THR A 20 -5.36 -1.32 -7.15
N GLY A 21 -6.28 -0.41 -7.41
CA GLY A 21 -6.61 0.07 -8.73
C GLY A 21 -7.31 1.41 -8.67
N VAL A 22 -6.90 2.30 -9.56
CA VAL A 22 -7.50 3.61 -9.75
C VAL A 22 -7.61 3.88 -11.25
N LYS A 23 -8.76 4.40 -11.67
CA LYS A 23 -9.02 4.76 -13.06
C LYS A 23 -9.74 6.10 -13.12
N GLU A 24 -9.19 7.06 -13.86
CA GLU A 24 -9.84 8.35 -14.10
C GLU A 24 -11.16 8.16 -14.86
N ILE A 25 -12.19 8.87 -14.44
CA ILE A 25 -13.51 8.94 -15.07
C ILE A 25 -13.59 10.31 -15.75
N THR A 26 -13.81 10.32 -17.06
CA THR A 26 -13.83 11.54 -17.86
C THR A 26 -15.13 12.34 -17.79
N THR A 27 -16.19 11.75 -17.23
CA THR A 27 -17.51 12.37 -17.07
C THR A 27 -17.93 12.31 -15.60
N THR A 28 -18.77 13.26 -15.18
CA THR A 28 -19.35 13.21 -13.83
C THR A 28 -20.09 11.89 -13.62
N PRO A 29 -19.74 11.10 -12.60
CA PRO A 29 -20.38 9.81 -12.38
C PRO A 29 -21.83 9.96 -11.93
N ALA A 30 -22.72 9.11 -12.45
CA ALA A 30 -24.11 9.05 -11.99
C ALA A 30 -24.24 8.39 -10.61
N LEU A 31 -23.29 7.51 -10.24
CA LEU A 31 -23.20 6.83 -8.95
C LEU A 31 -21.81 7.04 -8.36
N PHE A 32 -21.77 7.44 -7.09
CA PHE A 32 -20.53 7.84 -6.40
C PHE A 32 -19.90 6.71 -5.55
N GLY A 33 -20.43 5.48 -5.57
CA GLY A 33 -19.81 4.36 -4.86
C GLY A 33 -18.35 4.15 -5.27
N ASP A 34 -17.42 4.11 -4.31
CA ASP A 34 -15.97 4.01 -4.53
C ASP A 34 -15.38 5.05 -5.51
N VAL A 35 -15.95 6.24 -5.58
CA VAL A 35 -15.46 7.36 -6.39
C VAL A 35 -14.73 8.36 -5.51
N LEU A 36 -13.48 8.65 -5.85
CA LEU A 36 -12.68 9.75 -5.30
C LEU A 36 -12.77 10.95 -6.24
N GLU A 37 -13.10 12.12 -5.73
CA GLU A 37 -12.97 13.42 -6.42
C GLU A 37 -11.78 14.17 -5.82
N TYR A 38 -10.79 14.46 -6.64
CA TYR A 38 -9.59 15.18 -6.24
C TYR A 38 -9.12 16.12 -7.38
N GLU A 39 -8.85 17.38 -7.04
CA GLU A 39 -8.45 18.43 -8.01
C GLU A 39 -9.38 18.54 -9.22
N GLY A 40 -10.69 18.42 -9.01
CA GLY A 40 -11.71 18.55 -10.06
C GLY A 40 -11.83 17.33 -10.99
N LYS A 41 -11.13 16.25 -10.69
CA LYS A 41 -11.18 14.99 -11.44
C LYS A 41 -11.83 13.88 -10.62
N PHE A 42 -12.46 12.94 -11.31
CA PHE A 42 -13.10 11.79 -10.71
C PHE A 42 -12.30 10.53 -10.98
N TYR A 43 -12.15 9.69 -9.95
CA TYR A 43 -11.39 8.45 -10.01
C TYR A 43 -12.19 7.30 -9.41
N LYS A 44 -12.40 6.25 -10.19
CA LYS A 44 -12.96 4.99 -9.66
C LYS A 44 -11.86 4.22 -8.96
N VAL A 45 -12.09 3.84 -7.71
CA VAL A 45 -11.13 3.15 -6.86
C VAL A 45 -11.56 1.69 -6.67
N GLY A 46 -10.61 0.78 -6.66
CA GLY A 46 -10.82 -0.61 -6.27
C GLY A 46 -11.46 -1.51 -7.35
N THR A 47 -11.70 -1.03 -8.56
CA THR A 47 -12.41 -1.79 -9.61
C THR A 47 -11.51 -2.53 -10.60
N VAL A 48 -10.38 -1.95 -10.93
CA VAL A 48 -9.43 -2.54 -11.89
C VAL A 48 -8.07 -2.65 -11.20
N ARG A 49 -7.54 -3.87 -11.15
CA ARG A 49 -6.20 -4.08 -10.59
C ARG A 49 -5.18 -3.36 -11.46
N GLN A 50 -4.40 -2.46 -10.86
CA GLN A 50 -3.27 -1.84 -11.58
C GLN A 50 -2.23 -2.88 -11.98
N GLU A 51 -1.61 -2.66 -13.13
CA GLU A 51 -0.39 -3.36 -13.48
C GLU A 51 0.70 -3.07 -12.43
N VAL A 52 1.60 -4.01 -12.26
CA VAL A 52 2.72 -3.85 -11.32
C VAL A 52 3.63 -2.76 -11.85
N LYS A 53 3.65 -1.65 -11.15
CA LYS A 53 4.63 -0.60 -11.40
C LYS A 53 5.87 -0.87 -10.56
N ASP A 54 7.01 -0.79 -11.23
CA ASP A 54 8.29 -0.96 -10.54
C ASP A 54 8.55 0.17 -9.55
N ILE A 55 8.13 1.38 -9.85
CA ILE A 55 8.30 2.58 -9.01
C ILE A 55 6.94 3.12 -8.59
N LYS A 56 6.71 3.28 -7.29
CA LYS A 56 5.42 3.73 -6.73
C LYS A 56 5.15 5.22 -6.92
N VAL A 57 6.17 6.00 -7.21
CA VAL A 57 6.10 7.47 -7.35
C VAL A 57 6.04 7.93 -8.81
N GLU A 58 5.88 7.01 -9.77
CA GLU A 58 5.80 7.36 -11.21
C GLU A 58 4.59 8.22 -11.57
N ASP A 59 3.47 7.99 -10.91
CA ASP A 59 2.23 8.74 -11.08
C ASP A 59 1.47 8.90 -9.76
N ASP A 60 0.33 9.58 -9.81
CA ASP A 60 -0.49 9.84 -8.65
C ASP A 60 -1.35 8.65 -8.17
N SER A 61 -1.26 7.49 -8.79
CA SER A 61 -2.12 6.35 -8.47
C SER A 61 -2.04 5.93 -7.01
N PHE A 62 -0.83 5.79 -6.45
CA PHE A 62 -0.68 5.43 -5.04
C PHE A 62 -1.08 6.54 -4.07
N TYR A 63 -0.92 7.80 -4.47
CA TYR A 63 -1.39 8.94 -3.70
C TYR A 63 -2.93 8.94 -3.62
N LEU A 64 -3.61 8.80 -4.76
CA LEU A 64 -5.07 8.72 -4.84
C LEU A 64 -5.62 7.52 -4.06
N LEU A 65 -4.96 6.35 -4.17
CA LEU A 65 -5.31 5.18 -3.37
C LEU A 65 -5.12 5.42 -1.87
N THR A 66 -4.11 6.19 -1.48
CA THR A 66 -3.89 6.57 -0.08
C THR A 66 -5.00 7.49 0.41
N LEU A 67 -5.42 8.51 -0.37
CA LEU A 67 -6.55 9.37 -0.02
C LEU A 67 -7.85 8.57 0.14
N ALA A 68 -8.12 7.63 -0.77
CA ALA A 68 -9.29 6.76 -0.66
C ALA A 68 -9.22 5.84 0.57
N ALA A 69 -8.05 5.30 0.89
CA ALA A 69 -7.85 4.48 2.09
C ALA A 69 -8.09 5.28 3.38
N VAL A 70 -7.60 6.54 3.43
CA VAL A 70 -7.84 7.47 4.53
C VAL A 70 -9.33 7.78 4.66
N ALA A 71 -10.01 8.12 3.54
CA ALA A 71 -11.44 8.39 3.55
C ALA A 71 -12.27 7.21 4.08
N LYS A 72 -11.97 5.98 3.62
CA LYS A 72 -12.65 4.76 4.11
C LYS A 72 -12.50 4.59 5.64
N GLU A 73 -11.32 4.87 6.18
CA GLU A 73 -11.10 4.80 7.63
C GLU A 73 -11.79 5.94 8.38
N LEU A 74 -11.78 7.16 7.85
CA LEU A 74 -12.48 8.31 8.44
C LEU A 74 -13.99 8.09 8.43
N LYS A 75 -14.55 7.61 7.30
CA LYS A 75 -15.97 7.27 7.18
C LYS A 75 -16.39 6.26 8.25
N ARG A 76 -15.61 5.20 8.45
CA ARG A 76 -15.88 4.20 9.50
C ARG A 76 -15.88 4.78 10.91
N ARG A 77 -15.10 5.84 11.13
CA ARG A 77 -15.02 6.55 12.43
C ARG A 77 -16.02 7.68 12.56
N GLY A 78 -16.81 7.98 11.53
CA GLY A 78 -17.73 9.11 11.48
C GLY A 78 -17.03 10.47 11.48
N LEU A 79 -15.81 10.55 10.92
CA LEU A 79 -14.99 11.75 10.87
C LEU A 79 -14.88 12.26 9.43
N ALA A 80 -14.99 13.58 9.24
CA ALA A 80 -14.73 14.26 7.98
C ALA A 80 -13.36 14.97 7.95
N GLU A 81 -12.77 15.21 9.12
CA GLU A 81 -11.50 15.90 9.27
C GLU A 81 -10.55 15.14 10.20
N ALA A 82 -9.26 15.15 9.91
CA ALA A 82 -8.24 14.56 10.77
C ALA A 82 -6.83 15.06 10.48
N LYS A 83 -5.98 15.04 11.51
CA LYS A 83 -4.53 14.93 11.35
C LYS A 83 -4.17 13.46 11.13
N VAL A 84 -3.44 13.19 10.07
CA VAL A 84 -3.13 11.84 9.62
C VAL A 84 -1.64 11.56 9.76
N PHE A 85 -1.31 10.56 10.57
CA PHE A 85 0.00 9.93 10.59
C PHE A 85 -0.08 8.64 9.77
N LEU A 86 0.69 8.54 8.69
CA LEU A 86 0.72 7.37 7.84
C LEU A 86 1.87 6.43 8.22
N ALA A 87 1.56 5.14 8.35
CA ALA A 87 2.54 4.08 8.39
C ALA A 87 2.41 3.25 7.11
N VAL A 88 3.40 3.32 6.22
CA VAL A 88 3.36 2.69 4.90
C VAL A 88 4.52 1.72 4.70
N GLY A 89 4.35 0.77 3.78
CA GLY A 89 5.34 -0.27 3.49
C GLY A 89 5.98 -0.14 2.12
N LEU A 90 7.29 -0.31 2.04
CA LEU A 90 8.05 -0.52 0.80
C LEU A 90 8.60 -1.95 0.73
N PRO A 91 8.80 -2.50 -0.48
CA PRO A 91 9.53 -3.76 -0.64
C PRO A 91 10.89 -3.69 0.06
N LEU A 92 11.30 -4.80 0.69
CA LEU A 92 12.48 -4.85 1.53
C LEU A 92 13.76 -4.41 0.78
N THR A 93 13.98 -4.92 -0.42
CA THR A 93 15.18 -4.63 -1.23
C THR A 93 15.19 -3.21 -1.83
N ARG A 94 14.06 -2.52 -1.86
CA ARG A 94 13.92 -1.16 -2.42
C ARG A 94 13.83 -0.09 -1.33
N PHE A 95 13.70 -0.50 -0.08
CA PHE A 95 13.46 0.40 1.05
C PHE A 95 14.51 1.50 1.15
N GLY A 96 15.81 1.15 1.11
CA GLY A 96 16.88 2.14 1.23
C GLY A 96 16.90 3.17 0.10
N ALA A 97 16.64 2.74 -1.13
CA ALA A 97 16.67 3.61 -2.30
C ALA A 97 15.43 4.51 -2.43
N GLU A 98 14.24 4.01 -2.05
CA GLU A 98 12.97 4.69 -2.36
C GLU A 98 12.32 5.40 -1.16
N LYS A 99 12.77 5.13 0.06
CA LYS A 99 12.14 5.65 1.29
C LYS A 99 11.90 7.15 1.26
N ASN A 100 12.94 7.93 0.96
CA ASN A 100 12.86 9.39 1.04
C ASN A 100 11.96 9.98 -0.05
N ASP A 101 12.01 9.44 -1.26
CA ASP A 101 11.17 9.91 -2.36
C ASP A 101 9.71 9.51 -2.14
N PHE A 102 9.45 8.34 -1.54
CA PHE A 102 8.11 7.93 -1.19
C PHE A 102 7.51 8.78 -0.06
N ILE A 103 8.30 9.20 0.94
CA ILE A 103 7.87 10.16 1.95
C ILE A 103 7.49 11.49 1.28
N LYS A 104 8.38 12.07 0.45
CA LYS A 104 8.11 13.33 -0.26
C LYS A 104 6.86 13.23 -1.13
N TYR A 105 6.68 12.13 -1.84
CA TYR A 105 5.53 11.87 -2.67
C TYR A 105 4.22 11.84 -1.87
N LEU A 106 4.17 11.17 -0.74
CA LEU A 106 2.98 11.10 0.11
C LEU A 106 2.70 12.40 0.88
N THR A 107 3.75 13.20 1.15
CA THR A 107 3.64 14.48 1.85
C THR A 107 3.65 15.69 0.92
N LYS A 108 3.52 15.49 -0.41
CA LYS A 108 3.56 16.58 -1.42
C LYS A 108 2.56 17.70 -1.12
N ASN A 109 1.43 17.37 -0.51
CA ASN A 109 0.43 18.32 -0.02
C ASN A 109 0.23 18.11 1.47
N LYS A 110 0.59 19.11 2.29
CA LYS A 110 0.42 19.03 3.74
C LYS A 110 -1.04 19.06 4.16
N ARG A 111 -1.88 19.81 3.42
CA ARG A 111 -3.33 19.91 3.65
C ARG A 111 -4.05 19.53 2.37
N VAL A 112 -5.00 18.62 2.48
CA VAL A 112 -5.69 18.04 1.33
C VAL A 112 -7.18 18.06 1.58
N SER A 113 -7.91 18.69 0.64
CA SER A 113 -9.36 18.60 0.55
C SER A 113 -9.73 17.73 -0.64
N PHE A 114 -10.61 16.78 -0.44
CA PHE A 114 -11.08 15.87 -1.48
C PHE A 114 -12.47 15.34 -1.11
N LYS A 115 -13.16 14.68 -2.06
CA LYS A 115 -14.39 13.96 -1.74
C LYS A 115 -14.22 12.48 -2.02
N TYR A 116 -14.86 11.67 -1.22
CA TYR A 116 -14.98 10.24 -1.43
C TYR A 116 -16.43 9.80 -1.26
N GLU A 117 -16.99 9.15 -2.30
CA GLU A 117 -18.42 8.81 -2.36
C GLU A 117 -19.34 10.03 -2.17
N ASN A 118 -18.94 11.17 -2.75
CA ASN A 118 -19.58 12.48 -2.67
C ASN A 118 -19.53 13.16 -1.28
N GLU A 119 -18.93 12.53 -0.28
CA GLU A 119 -18.73 13.11 1.05
C GLU A 119 -17.39 13.87 1.10
N PRO A 120 -17.37 15.11 1.64
CA PRO A 120 -16.16 15.90 1.74
C PRO A 120 -15.27 15.43 2.88
N TYR A 121 -13.94 15.41 2.63
CA TYR A 121 -12.90 15.14 3.62
C TYR A 121 -11.84 16.20 3.59
N TYR A 122 -11.33 16.55 4.76
CA TYR A 122 -10.18 17.42 4.93
C TYR A 122 -9.16 16.75 5.84
N ILE A 123 -7.94 16.61 5.35
CA ILE A 123 -6.85 16.01 6.13
C ILE A 123 -5.64 16.93 6.19
N GLU A 124 -4.96 16.92 7.33
CA GLU A 124 -3.60 17.43 7.48
C GLU A 124 -2.65 16.23 7.59
N MET A 125 -1.75 16.08 6.62
CA MET A 125 -0.71 15.07 6.66
C MET A 125 0.35 15.50 7.68
N ASP A 126 0.36 14.85 8.84
CA ASP A 126 1.23 15.20 9.95
C ASP A 126 2.63 14.65 9.72
N ASP A 127 2.72 13.34 9.52
CA ASP A 127 3.98 12.63 9.24
C ASP A 127 3.74 11.32 8.49
N VAL A 128 4.80 10.81 7.85
CA VAL A 128 4.79 9.53 7.11
C VAL A 128 5.97 8.67 7.56
N ALA A 129 5.69 7.58 8.24
CA ALA A 129 6.68 6.57 8.58
C ALA A 129 6.66 5.44 7.53
N VAL A 130 7.82 5.15 6.95
CA VAL A 130 7.99 4.09 5.96
C VAL A 130 8.73 2.91 6.57
N PHE A 131 8.20 1.70 6.38
CA PHE A 131 8.76 0.46 6.92
C PHE A 131 9.04 -0.56 5.81
N PRO A 132 10.06 -1.41 5.95
CA PRO A 132 10.22 -2.58 5.09
C PRO A 132 9.03 -3.55 5.31
N GLN A 133 8.36 -3.99 4.24
CA GLN A 133 7.12 -4.76 4.34
C GLN A 133 7.27 -6.05 5.14
N CYS A 134 8.23 -6.88 4.81
CA CYS A 134 8.51 -8.14 5.50
C CYS A 134 8.82 -7.93 7.00
N TYR A 135 9.66 -6.92 7.33
CA TYR A 135 10.02 -6.60 8.71
C TYR A 135 8.83 -6.13 9.53
N ALA A 136 8.02 -5.22 9.00
CA ALA A 136 6.86 -4.66 9.68
C ALA A 136 5.79 -5.73 10.05
N ALA A 137 5.79 -6.87 9.35
CA ALA A 137 4.86 -7.95 9.63
C ALA A 137 5.21 -8.77 10.89
N VAL A 138 6.47 -8.71 11.32
CA VAL A 138 7.00 -9.61 12.36
C VAL A 138 7.77 -8.89 13.47
N VAL A 139 7.86 -7.57 13.44
CA VAL A 139 8.68 -6.78 14.39
C VAL A 139 8.34 -7.06 15.86
N ASP A 140 7.08 -7.25 16.16
CA ASP A 140 6.58 -7.60 17.50
C ASP A 140 6.97 -9.02 17.94
N LYS A 141 7.26 -9.90 17.00
CA LYS A 141 7.62 -11.31 17.25
C LYS A 141 9.13 -11.54 17.29
N ILE A 142 9.91 -10.63 16.74
CA ILE A 142 11.40 -10.76 16.68
C ILE A 142 12.02 -11.05 18.05
N PRO A 143 11.60 -10.43 19.18
CA PRO A 143 12.17 -10.73 20.50
C PRO A 143 12.02 -12.20 20.94
N THR A 144 11.00 -12.90 20.46
CA THR A 144 10.70 -14.29 20.80
C THR A 144 11.28 -15.30 19.82
N MET A 145 11.84 -14.84 18.70
CA MET A 145 12.39 -15.73 17.67
C MET A 145 13.69 -16.42 18.12
N ALA A 146 13.97 -17.56 17.49
CA ALA A 146 15.25 -18.26 17.64
C ALA A 146 16.44 -17.40 17.17
N LYS A 147 17.66 -17.75 17.58
CA LYS A 147 18.89 -17.03 17.20
C LYS A 147 19.09 -16.91 15.69
N LYS A 148 18.60 -17.88 14.91
CA LYS A 148 18.57 -17.87 13.45
C LYS A 148 17.16 -18.19 13.02
N THR A 149 16.51 -17.25 12.35
CA THR A 149 15.14 -17.38 11.84
C THR A 149 15.11 -16.88 10.41
N LEU A 150 14.41 -17.57 9.54
CA LEU A 150 14.15 -17.11 8.17
C LEU A 150 12.68 -16.67 8.08
N ILE A 151 12.47 -15.43 7.67
CA ILE A 151 11.14 -14.88 7.40
C ILE A 151 10.91 -14.93 5.90
N VAL A 152 9.76 -15.50 5.50
CA VAL A 152 9.36 -15.57 4.09
C VAL A 152 7.97 -14.95 3.97
N ASP A 153 7.89 -13.82 3.27
CA ASP A 153 6.62 -13.14 2.94
C ASP A 153 6.22 -13.50 1.51
N ILE A 154 5.22 -14.35 1.37
CA ILE A 154 4.72 -14.78 0.05
C ILE A 154 3.58 -13.86 -0.36
N GLY A 155 3.93 -12.88 -1.20
CA GLY A 155 2.98 -11.92 -1.76
C GLY A 155 2.37 -12.38 -3.09
N SER A 156 1.48 -11.56 -3.64
CA SER A 156 0.84 -11.83 -4.94
C SER A 156 1.86 -11.82 -6.10
N TRP A 157 2.85 -10.94 -6.07
CA TRP A 157 3.81 -10.72 -7.15
C TRP A 157 5.25 -11.06 -6.79
N THR A 158 5.60 -10.93 -5.51
CA THR A 158 6.96 -11.16 -5.02
C THR A 158 6.95 -12.08 -3.81
N ILE A 159 8.08 -12.74 -3.58
CA ILE A 159 8.41 -13.41 -2.33
C ILE A 159 9.58 -12.62 -1.73
N ASP A 160 9.39 -12.07 -0.54
CA ASP A 160 10.43 -11.38 0.21
C ASP A 160 11.02 -12.33 1.26
N ILE A 161 12.33 -12.50 1.26
CA ILE A 161 13.06 -13.39 2.16
C ILE A 161 13.97 -12.54 3.04
N MET A 162 13.83 -12.64 4.36
CA MET A 162 14.60 -11.89 5.33
C MET A 162 15.15 -12.81 6.42
N PRO A 163 16.45 -13.09 6.42
CA PRO A 163 17.12 -13.76 7.54
C PRO A 163 17.17 -12.83 8.76
N VAL A 164 16.86 -13.39 9.93
CA VAL A 164 17.00 -12.72 11.24
C VAL A 164 18.04 -13.49 12.03
N ILE A 165 19.13 -12.84 12.41
CA ILE A 165 20.23 -13.42 13.15
C ILE A 165 20.39 -12.65 14.46
N ASN A 166 20.38 -13.36 15.60
CA ASN A 166 20.43 -12.77 16.93
C ASN A 166 19.40 -11.63 17.12
N LYS A 167 18.18 -11.86 16.65
CA LYS A 167 17.07 -10.89 16.74
C LYS A 167 17.26 -9.60 15.92
N SER A 168 18.19 -9.60 14.96
CA SER A 168 18.39 -8.50 14.02
C SER A 168 18.29 -8.97 12.59
N PRO A 169 17.59 -8.26 11.69
CA PRO A 169 17.59 -8.56 10.26
C PRO A 169 19.00 -8.49 9.67
N ASP A 170 19.38 -9.48 8.87
CA ASP A 170 20.60 -9.45 8.08
C ASP A 170 20.29 -8.85 6.69
N GLU A 171 20.37 -7.52 6.59
CA GLU A 171 20.02 -6.79 5.38
C GLU A 171 20.81 -7.24 4.15
N SER A 172 22.07 -7.66 4.34
CA SER A 172 22.97 -8.09 3.26
C SER A 172 22.49 -9.40 2.57
N LYS A 173 21.67 -10.16 3.26
CA LYS A 173 21.10 -11.44 2.78
C LYS A 173 19.61 -11.39 2.49
N CYS A 174 19.03 -10.20 2.54
CA CYS A 174 17.63 -10.01 2.15
C CYS A 174 17.47 -10.15 0.64
N VAL A 175 16.44 -10.88 0.20
CA VAL A 175 16.17 -11.14 -1.22
C VAL A 175 14.69 -10.90 -1.51
N THR A 176 14.40 -10.26 -2.64
CA THR A 176 13.07 -10.20 -3.23
C THR A 176 13.05 -11.01 -4.52
N ILE A 177 12.23 -12.03 -4.59
CA ILE A 177 12.03 -12.87 -5.78
C ILE A 177 10.78 -12.37 -6.51
N PRO A 178 10.84 -11.93 -7.80
CA PRO A 178 9.70 -11.42 -8.55
C PRO A 178 8.81 -12.55 -9.09
N LYS A 179 8.49 -13.53 -8.27
CA LYS A 179 7.66 -14.71 -8.59
C LYS A 179 6.74 -15.01 -7.42
N GLY A 180 5.66 -14.23 -7.27
CA GLY A 180 4.65 -14.46 -6.23
C GLY A 180 3.53 -15.41 -6.67
N LEU A 181 2.47 -15.50 -5.86
CA LEU A 181 1.33 -16.40 -6.08
C LEU A 181 0.69 -16.29 -7.46
N ILE A 182 0.59 -15.08 -8.03
CA ILE A 182 -0.02 -14.89 -9.36
C ILE A 182 0.82 -15.56 -10.44
N THR A 183 2.16 -15.49 -10.36
CA THR A 183 3.05 -16.17 -11.30
C THR A 183 2.89 -17.69 -11.20
N CYS A 184 2.81 -18.20 -9.97
CA CYS A 184 2.57 -19.62 -9.73
C CYS A 184 1.22 -20.06 -10.32
N MET A 185 0.13 -19.33 -10.05
CA MET A 185 -1.19 -19.65 -10.60
C MET A 185 -1.23 -19.61 -12.13
N ARG A 186 -0.54 -18.66 -12.78
CA ARG A 186 -0.43 -18.60 -14.24
C ARG A 186 0.28 -19.83 -14.79
N SER A 187 1.42 -20.19 -14.20
CA SER A 187 2.17 -21.39 -14.61
C SER A 187 1.36 -22.68 -14.46
N ILE A 188 0.59 -22.83 -13.38
CA ILE A 188 -0.32 -23.97 -13.19
C ILE A 188 -1.40 -23.97 -14.28
N ASN A 189 -2.05 -22.84 -14.52
CA ASN A 189 -3.09 -22.75 -15.55
C ASN A 189 -2.57 -23.10 -16.94
N GLU A 190 -1.38 -22.62 -17.31
CA GLU A 190 -0.72 -22.95 -18.58
C GLU A 190 -0.40 -24.44 -18.74
N GLN A 191 -0.12 -25.13 -17.63
CA GLN A 191 0.11 -26.58 -17.63
C GLN A 191 -1.18 -27.40 -17.67
N CYS A 192 -2.26 -26.88 -17.08
CA CYS A 192 -3.56 -27.57 -17.06
C CYS A 192 -4.36 -27.41 -18.36
N VAL A 193 -4.05 -26.43 -19.20
CA VAL A 193 -4.74 -26.17 -20.48
C VAL A 193 -4.09 -26.93 -21.66
N ARG A 194 -3.01 -27.65 -21.39
CA ARG A 194 -2.38 -28.58 -22.37
C ARG A 194 -2.98 -29.99 -22.20
#